data_0e113a6db5dcece8d219edc17b415660
#
_entry.id   0e113a6db5dcece8d219edc17b415660
#
_cell.length_a   1.000
_cell.length_b   1.000
_cell.length_c   1.000
_cell.angle_alpha   90.00
_cell.angle_beta   90.00
_cell.angle_gamma   90.00
#
_symmetry.space_group_name_H-M   'P 1'
#
loop_
_entity.id
_entity.type
_entity.pdbx_description
1 polymer ?
#
loop_
_entity_poly.entity_id
_entity_poly.type
_entity_poly.pdbx_seq_one_letter_code
_entity_poly.pdbx_strand_id
1 'polypeptide(L)'
;MFEKLRQAFTAVAKAARERKVSGRELDELLSEFEISLIETDVAQQVAEELIQEVKKKLSGASIERSDNPALFVKESIRGVLEEVFAKAGSVDLFRRIEEKKSSGEPFVILFLGINGSGKTTTVAKLAKMLKERGVSVVSAAGDTHRPGAIEQLTEHAERLGMKVVSQRYGADAAAVGRDGYLYAKAHHVDVLLIDTAGRMQTNQNLMEEMAKIVRVVTPDFKVFVADSLTGNDAVSQAELFNKYTGFDGVILTKADADAKGGAGLSIVYSTHKPILFLGMGQGYKDLKPFDPQTFIDSLLEN
;
A
#
# COMPACT_ATOMS: atom_id res chain seq x y z
N MET A 1 -7.30 11.34 -9.82
CA MET A 1 -6.34 10.43 -9.18
C MET A 1 -5.67 9.64 -10.30
N PHE A 2 -4.34 9.53 -10.28
CA PHE A 2 -3.51 8.76 -11.23
C PHE A 2 -3.68 9.17 -12.71
N GLU A 3 -3.95 10.45 -12.96
CA GLU A 3 -4.27 10.97 -14.29
C GLU A 3 -3.14 10.75 -15.30
N LYS A 4 -1.89 10.99 -14.90
CA LYS A 4 -0.74 10.83 -15.79
C LYS A 4 -0.48 9.35 -16.13
N LEU A 5 -0.60 8.46 -15.13
CA LEU A 5 -0.47 7.03 -15.37
C LEU A 5 -1.53 6.54 -16.36
N ARG A 6 -2.80 6.96 -16.20
CA ARG A 6 -3.87 6.67 -17.15
C ARG A 6 -3.54 7.18 -18.55
N GLN A 7 -3.02 8.42 -18.67
CA GLN A 7 -2.61 8.97 -19.97
C GLN A 7 -1.51 8.15 -20.63
N ALA A 8 -0.52 7.64 -19.89
CA ALA A 8 0.52 6.77 -20.44
C ALA A 8 -0.07 5.48 -21.03
N PHE A 9 -0.98 4.81 -20.30
CA PHE A 9 -1.65 3.60 -20.79
C PHE A 9 -2.58 3.87 -21.99
N THR A 10 -3.31 4.98 -21.99
CA THR A 10 -4.18 5.37 -23.12
C THR A 10 -3.36 5.72 -24.35
N ALA A 11 -2.21 6.39 -24.19
CA ALA A 11 -1.35 6.81 -25.28
C ALA A 11 -0.78 5.61 -26.05
N VAL A 12 -0.30 4.56 -25.35
CA VAL A 12 0.22 3.36 -26.00
C VAL A 12 -0.86 2.62 -26.80
N ALA A 13 -2.07 2.53 -26.26
CA ALA A 13 -3.20 1.90 -26.97
C ALA A 13 -3.61 2.71 -28.23
N LYS A 14 -3.59 4.05 -28.15
CA LYS A 14 -3.86 4.93 -29.30
C LYS A 14 -2.76 4.82 -30.35
N ALA A 15 -1.48 4.88 -29.97
CA ALA A 15 -0.36 4.76 -30.89
C ALA A 15 -0.34 3.40 -31.61
N ALA A 16 -0.73 2.32 -30.95
CA ALA A 16 -0.90 1.01 -31.55
C ALA A 16 -2.01 0.95 -32.62
N ARG A 17 -3.00 1.87 -32.57
CA ARG A 17 -4.05 2.00 -33.59
C ARG A 17 -3.55 2.74 -34.83
N GLU A 18 -2.67 3.71 -34.66
CA GLU A 18 -2.21 4.61 -35.72
C GLU A 18 -0.99 4.07 -36.49
N ARG A 19 -0.23 3.13 -35.88
CA ARG A 19 0.99 2.54 -36.46
C ARG A 19 0.75 1.08 -36.89
N LYS A 20 1.49 0.61 -37.88
CA LYS A 20 1.59 -0.83 -38.14
C LYS A 20 2.37 -1.45 -36.99
N VAL A 21 1.70 -2.25 -36.16
CA VAL A 21 2.36 -2.88 -34.99
C VAL A 21 3.09 -4.14 -35.45
N SER A 22 4.30 -3.97 -35.98
CA SER A 22 5.14 -5.09 -36.43
C SER A 22 6.61 -4.86 -36.06
N GLY A 23 7.26 -5.88 -35.61
CA GLY A 23 8.73 -5.91 -35.45
C GLY A 23 9.30 -4.66 -34.76
N ARG A 24 10.06 -3.85 -35.53
CA ARG A 24 10.75 -2.65 -35.02
C ARG A 24 9.79 -1.57 -34.51
N GLU A 25 8.64 -1.40 -35.15
CA GLU A 25 7.65 -0.39 -34.74
C GLU A 25 7.03 -0.72 -33.38
N LEU A 26 6.86 -2.01 -33.08
CA LEU A 26 6.44 -2.47 -31.77
C LEU A 26 7.49 -2.15 -30.68
N ASP A 27 8.77 -2.38 -30.99
CA ASP A 27 9.85 -2.09 -30.05
C ASP A 27 9.94 -0.58 -29.74
N GLU A 28 9.77 0.27 -30.76
CA GLU A 28 9.71 1.73 -30.58
C GLU A 28 8.51 2.15 -29.72
N LEU A 29 7.32 1.59 -29.98
CA LEU A 29 6.12 1.85 -29.20
C LEU A 29 6.27 1.45 -27.72
N LEU A 30 6.84 0.28 -27.45
CA LEU A 30 7.05 -0.21 -26.09
C LEU A 30 8.12 0.61 -25.37
N SER A 31 9.15 1.11 -26.06
CA SER A 31 10.15 2.00 -25.48
C SER A 31 9.55 3.38 -25.12
N GLU A 32 8.69 3.93 -25.96
CA GLU A 32 7.94 5.16 -25.64
C GLU A 32 7.04 4.96 -24.42
N PHE A 33 6.40 3.80 -24.31
CA PHE A 33 5.56 3.45 -23.18
C PHE A 33 6.36 3.29 -21.88
N GLU A 34 7.53 2.64 -21.93
CA GLU A 34 8.45 2.52 -20.79
C GLU A 34 8.84 3.89 -20.24
N ILE A 35 9.24 4.82 -21.11
CA ILE A 35 9.56 6.19 -20.71
C ILE A 35 8.36 6.86 -20.03
N SER A 36 7.17 6.71 -20.61
CA SER A 36 5.94 7.25 -20.05
C SER A 36 5.61 6.68 -18.66
N LEU A 37 5.88 5.39 -18.42
CA LEU A 37 5.72 4.78 -17.10
C LEU A 37 6.70 5.40 -16.09
N ILE A 38 7.96 5.59 -16.46
CA ILE A 38 8.98 6.21 -15.59
C ILE A 38 8.60 7.67 -15.26
N GLU A 39 8.10 8.43 -16.23
CA GLU A 39 7.63 9.80 -16.01
C GLU A 39 6.45 9.90 -15.03
N THR A 40 5.70 8.80 -14.87
CA THR A 40 4.59 8.69 -13.92
C THR A 40 4.99 8.10 -12.56
N ASP A 41 6.27 8.09 -12.23
CA ASP A 41 6.84 7.55 -10.99
C ASP A 41 6.69 6.02 -10.83
N VAL A 42 6.56 5.29 -11.93
CA VAL A 42 6.83 3.86 -11.93
C VAL A 42 8.34 3.67 -11.80
N ALA A 43 8.78 2.82 -10.88
CA ALA A 43 10.21 2.54 -10.70
C ALA A 43 10.81 1.97 -12.00
N GLN A 44 12.00 2.43 -12.37
CA GLN A 44 12.62 2.06 -13.64
C GLN A 44 12.67 0.54 -13.84
N GLN A 45 13.17 -0.21 -12.86
CA GLN A 45 13.23 -1.66 -12.93
C GLN A 45 11.84 -2.29 -13.15
N VAL A 46 10.81 -1.76 -12.48
CA VAL A 46 9.43 -2.23 -12.63
C VAL A 46 8.90 -1.92 -14.02
N ALA A 47 9.18 -0.72 -14.56
CA ALA A 47 8.79 -0.36 -15.91
C ALA A 47 9.44 -1.29 -16.96
N GLU A 48 10.76 -1.51 -16.85
CA GLU A 48 11.50 -2.43 -17.71
C GLU A 48 10.92 -3.85 -17.69
N GLU A 49 10.66 -4.41 -16.50
CA GLU A 49 10.12 -5.75 -16.34
C GLU A 49 8.68 -5.85 -16.86
N LEU A 50 7.82 -4.86 -16.58
CA LEU A 50 6.46 -4.80 -17.14
C LEU A 50 6.47 -4.78 -18.67
N ILE A 51 7.33 -3.97 -19.28
CA ILE A 51 7.47 -3.91 -20.74
C ILE A 51 7.92 -5.24 -21.32
N GLN A 52 8.86 -5.94 -20.67
CA GLN A 52 9.27 -7.29 -21.09
C GLN A 52 8.14 -8.30 -21.02
N GLU A 53 7.32 -8.27 -19.96
CA GLU A 53 6.15 -9.14 -19.85
C GLU A 53 5.08 -8.83 -20.93
N VAL A 54 4.83 -7.56 -21.21
CA VAL A 54 3.94 -7.13 -22.31
C VAL A 54 4.49 -7.60 -23.65
N LYS A 55 5.78 -7.37 -23.91
CA LYS A 55 6.45 -7.80 -25.17
C LYS A 55 6.37 -9.31 -25.37
N LYS A 56 6.55 -10.09 -24.30
CA LYS A 56 6.44 -11.56 -24.35
C LYS A 56 5.01 -12.00 -24.74
N LYS A 57 3.99 -11.37 -24.15
CA LYS A 57 2.59 -11.66 -24.51
C LYS A 57 2.29 -11.28 -25.96
N LEU A 58 2.79 -10.14 -26.41
CA LEU A 58 2.60 -9.66 -27.78
C LEU A 58 3.32 -10.53 -28.80
N SER A 59 4.52 -11.01 -28.50
CA SER A 59 5.31 -11.87 -29.41
C SER A 59 4.78 -13.30 -29.52
N GLY A 60 4.09 -13.80 -28.50
CA GLY A 60 3.49 -15.13 -28.48
C GLY A 60 2.20 -15.26 -29.30
N ALA A 61 1.61 -14.14 -29.73
CA ALA A 61 0.41 -14.10 -30.52
C ALA A 61 0.67 -13.28 -31.80
N SER A 62 0.11 -13.72 -32.95
CA SER A 62 0.30 -13.03 -34.24
C SER A 62 -0.45 -11.70 -34.26
N ILE A 63 0.21 -10.60 -33.84
CA ILE A 63 -0.33 -9.22 -33.94
C ILE A 63 -0.69 -8.91 -35.41
N GLU A 64 0.13 -9.37 -36.36
CA GLU A 64 -0.08 -9.19 -37.80
C GLU A 64 -1.39 -9.79 -38.32
N ARG A 65 -2.02 -10.70 -37.56
CA ARG A 65 -3.30 -11.33 -37.90
C ARG A 65 -4.48 -10.75 -37.12
N SER A 66 -4.25 -9.75 -36.25
CA SER A 66 -5.32 -9.13 -35.49
C SER A 66 -6.05 -8.08 -36.33
N ASP A 67 -7.34 -8.17 -36.43
CA ASP A 67 -8.20 -7.16 -37.07
C ASP A 67 -8.19 -5.83 -36.30
N ASN A 68 -7.71 -5.81 -35.04
CA ASN A 68 -7.61 -4.61 -34.19
C ASN A 68 -6.33 -4.65 -33.29
N PRO A 69 -5.19 -4.20 -33.81
CA PRO A 69 -3.94 -4.19 -33.06
C PRO A 69 -4.00 -3.41 -31.74
N ALA A 70 -4.74 -2.30 -31.71
CA ALA A 70 -4.88 -1.48 -30.49
C ALA A 70 -5.61 -2.24 -29.37
N LEU A 71 -6.67 -2.97 -29.71
CA LEU A 71 -7.36 -3.80 -28.73
C LEU A 71 -6.45 -4.90 -28.21
N PHE A 72 -5.68 -5.52 -29.09
CA PHE A 72 -4.75 -6.59 -28.74
C PHE A 72 -3.64 -6.11 -27.79
N VAL A 73 -3.04 -4.93 -28.03
CA VAL A 73 -2.05 -4.31 -27.13
C VAL A 73 -2.71 -4.00 -25.79
N LYS A 74 -3.90 -3.40 -25.79
CA LYS A 74 -4.67 -3.07 -24.58
C LYS A 74 -4.96 -4.31 -23.72
N GLU A 75 -5.42 -5.40 -24.34
CA GLU A 75 -5.71 -6.67 -23.65
C GLU A 75 -4.43 -7.34 -23.12
N SER A 76 -3.33 -7.23 -23.84
CA SER A 76 -2.03 -7.75 -23.39
C SER A 76 -1.53 -7.01 -22.15
N ILE A 77 -1.64 -5.67 -22.15
CA ILE A 77 -1.31 -4.84 -20.98
C ILE A 77 -2.25 -5.17 -19.82
N ARG A 78 -3.56 -5.25 -20.06
CA ARG A 78 -4.54 -5.66 -19.04
C ARG A 78 -4.13 -6.97 -18.38
N GLY A 79 -3.84 -7.98 -19.19
CA GLY A 79 -3.45 -9.28 -18.69
C GLY A 79 -2.15 -9.29 -17.89
N VAL A 80 -1.19 -8.40 -18.19
CA VAL A 80 0.03 -8.23 -17.36
C VAL A 80 -0.33 -7.59 -16.02
N LEU A 81 -1.13 -6.52 -16.01
CA LEU A 81 -1.55 -5.86 -14.77
C LEU A 81 -2.37 -6.82 -13.87
N GLU A 82 -3.29 -7.58 -14.45
CA GLU A 82 -4.08 -8.58 -13.72
C GLU A 82 -3.18 -9.63 -13.07
N GLU A 83 -2.14 -10.10 -13.76
CA GLU A 83 -1.15 -11.03 -13.20
C GLU A 83 -0.36 -10.41 -12.05
N VAL A 84 0.03 -9.14 -12.16
CA VAL A 84 0.73 -8.41 -11.06
C VAL A 84 -0.14 -8.36 -9.81
N PHE A 85 -1.39 -7.94 -9.93
CA PHE A 85 -2.30 -7.87 -8.79
C PHE A 85 -2.72 -9.26 -8.29
N ALA A 86 -2.85 -10.25 -9.16
CA ALA A 86 -3.14 -11.64 -8.77
C ALA A 86 -1.99 -12.24 -7.95
N LYS A 87 -0.72 -11.98 -8.31
CA LYS A 87 0.46 -12.40 -7.52
C LYS A 87 0.48 -11.77 -6.13
N ALA A 88 0.04 -10.51 -6.01
CA ALA A 88 -0.07 -9.84 -4.72
C ALA A 88 -1.20 -10.42 -3.84
N GLY A 89 -2.19 -11.05 -4.48
CA GLY A 89 -3.36 -11.60 -3.81
C GLY A 89 -4.32 -10.54 -3.29
N SER A 90 -5.25 -10.99 -2.46
CA SER A 90 -6.21 -10.12 -1.79
C SER A 90 -6.32 -10.50 -0.32
N VAL A 91 -6.57 -9.51 0.53
CA VAL A 91 -6.78 -9.71 1.97
C VAL A 91 -8.05 -8.99 2.40
N ASP A 92 -9.00 -9.75 2.89
CA ASP A 92 -10.14 -9.20 3.61
C ASP A 92 -9.77 -9.04 5.10
N LEU A 93 -9.32 -7.83 5.45
CA LEU A 93 -8.90 -7.49 6.81
C LEU A 93 -10.06 -7.63 7.81
N PHE A 94 -11.28 -7.26 7.41
CA PHE A 94 -12.44 -7.29 8.31
C PHE A 94 -12.85 -8.73 8.61
N ARG A 95 -12.84 -9.59 7.62
CA ARG A 95 -13.09 -11.03 7.80
C ARG A 95 -12.07 -11.65 8.77
N ARG A 96 -10.78 -11.34 8.63
CA ARG A 96 -9.74 -11.84 9.55
C ARG A 96 -9.95 -11.37 10.99
N ILE A 97 -10.40 -10.12 11.18
CA ILE A 97 -10.74 -9.58 12.49
C ILE A 97 -11.91 -10.36 13.09
N GLU A 98 -13.00 -10.57 12.34
CA GLU A 98 -14.17 -11.32 12.82
C GLU A 98 -13.83 -12.77 13.15
N GLU A 99 -13.02 -13.43 12.35
CA GLU A 99 -12.57 -14.79 12.61
C GLU A 99 -11.80 -14.89 13.94
N LYS A 100 -10.93 -13.92 14.25
CA LYS A 100 -10.17 -13.90 15.49
C LYS A 100 -11.01 -13.51 16.71
N LYS A 101 -12.00 -12.64 16.53
CA LYS A 101 -12.92 -12.23 17.60
C LYS A 101 -13.57 -13.41 18.30
N SER A 102 -13.85 -14.49 17.57
CA SER A 102 -14.41 -15.72 18.13
C SER A 102 -13.49 -16.42 19.15
N SER A 103 -12.19 -16.15 19.13
CA SER A 103 -11.21 -16.73 20.06
C SER A 103 -11.10 -16.00 21.39
N GLY A 104 -11.71 -14.82 21.52
CA GLY A 104 -11.56 -13.94 22.70
C GLY A 104 -10.20 -13.23 22.81
N GLU A 105 -9.35 -13.35 21.79
CA GLU A 105 -8.07 -12.68 21.73
C GLU A 105 -8.14 -11.43 20.82
N PRO A 106 -7.46 -10.32 21.17
CA PRO A 106 -7.45 -9.13 20.32
C PRO A 106 -6.74 -9.40 19.00
N PHE A 107 -7.27 -8.85 17.90
CA PHE A 107 -6.58 -8.81 16.62
C PHE A 107 -5.60 -7.64 16.60
N VAL A 108 -4.32 -7.93 16.44
CA VAL A 108 -3.24 -6.93 16.55
C VAL A 108 -2.79 -6.47 15.17
N ILE A 109 -2.92 -5.16 14.90
CA ILE A 109 -2.46 -4.53 13.66
C ILE A 109 -1.27 -3.62 13.97
N LEU A 110 -0.13 -3.88 13.35
CA LEU A 110 1.08 -3.07 13.45
C LEU A 110 1.24 -2.19 12.22
N PHE A 111 1.36 -0.87 12.42
CA PHE A 111 1.56 0.10 11.34
C PHE A 111 3.05 0.39 11.15
N LEU A 112 3.55 0.16 9.96
CA LEU A 112 4.93 0.35 9.54
C LEU A 112 5.01 1.46 8.48
N GLY A 113 6.16 2.12 8.34
CA GLY A 113 6.39 3.15 7.33
C GLY A 113 7.24 4.30 7.87
N ILE A 114 7.65 5.21 7.00
CA ILE A 114 8.53 6.33 7.36
C ILE A 114 7.78 7.49 8.04
N ASN A 115 8.53 8.44 8.62
CA ASN A 115 7.95 9.68 9.13
C ASN A 115 7.28 10.48 8.00
N GLY A 116 6.10 11.02 8.29
CA GLY A 116 5.33 11.80 7.31
C GLY A 116 4.51 10.98 6.32
N SER A 117 4.64 9.64 6.32
CA SER A 117 3.80 8.77 5.45
C SER A 117 2.32 8.72 5.85
N GLY A 118 1.93 9.32 6.98
CA GLY A 118 0.54 9.36 7.41
C GLY A 118 0.11 8.19 8.31
N LYS A 119 1.03 7.46 8.96
CA LYS A 119 0.71 6.33 9.85
C LYS A 119 -0.32 6.68 10.93
N THR A 120 -0.02 7.65 11.80
CA THR A 120 -0.89 8.05 12.91
C THR A 120 -2.30 8.43 12.44
N THR A 121 -2.39 9.18 11.33
CA THR A 121 -3.68 9.53 10.71
C THR A 121 -4.39 8.30 10.15
N THR A 122 -3.65 7.37 9.58
CA THR A 122 -4.20 6.11 9.03
C THR A 122 -4.71 5.20 10.17
N VAL A 123 -3.99 5.12 11.28
CA VAL A 123 -4.48 4.46 12.51
C VAL A 123 -5.83 5.02 12.92
N ALA A 124 -5.97 6.35 13.01
CA ALA A 124 -7.22 7.00 13.37
C ALA A 124 -8.36 6.74 12.35
N LYS A 125 -8.07 6.76 11.06
CA LYS A 125 -9.05 6.46 10.00
C LYS A 125 -9.52 5.01 10.06
N LEU A 126 -8.59 4.06 10.21
CA LEU A 126 -8.95 2.64 10.35
C LEU A 126 -9.74 2.40 11.65
N ALA A 127 -9.35 3.03 12.76
CA ALA A 127 -10.09 2.97 14.02
C ALA A 127 -11.55 3.45 13.85
N LYS A 128 -11.75 4.58 13.15
CA LYS A 128 -13.10 5.08 12.84
C LYS A 128 -13.90 4.08 12.01
N MET A 129 -13.30 3.53 10.98
CA MET A 129 -13.95 2.54 10.09
C MET A 129 -14.33 1.26 10.84
N LEU A 130 -13.49 0.78 11.76
CA LEU A 130 -13.75 -0.38 12.61
C LEU A 130 -14.89 -0.10 13.59
N LYS A 131 -14.86 1.05 14.25
CA LYS A 131 -15.94 1.47 15.20
C LYS A 131 -17.29 1.61 14.52
N GLU A 132 -17.35 2.11 13.30
CA GLU A 132 -18.58 2.19 12.50
C GLU A 132 -19.15 0.80 12.15
N ARG A 133 -18.31 -0.26 12.20
CA ARG A 133 -18.70 -1.67 12.07
C ARG A 133 -19.02 -2.36 13.40
N GLY A 134 -19.02 -1.61 14.51
CA GLY A 134 -19.28 -2.19 15.83
C GLY A 134 -18.10 -2.95 16.44
N VAL A 135 -16.87 -2.75 15.91
CA VAL A 135 -15.64 -3.37 16.42
C VAL A 135 -15.04 -2.45 17.48
N SER A 136 -14.73 -2.97 18.65
CA SER A 136 -14.06 -2.23 19.72
C SER A 136 -12.56 -2.10 19.42
N VAL A 137 -12.00 -0.91 19.69
CA VAL A 137 -10.63 -0.57 19.28
C VAL A 137 -9.88 0.13 20.41
N VAL A 138 -8.63 -0.26 20.60
CA VAL A 138 -7.63 0.44 21.42
C VAL A 138 -6.38 0.70 20.59
N SER A 139 -5.69 1.81 20.84
CA SER A 139 -4.39 2.09 20.20
C SER A 139 -3.24 2.01 21.19
N ALA A 140 -2.05 1.65 20.71
CA ALA A 140 -0.79 1.74 21.45
C ALA A 140 0.15 2.75 20.76
N ALA A 141 0.68 3.71 21.56
CA ALA A 141 1.56 4.76 21.08
C ALA A 141 3.03 4.29 21.05
N GLY A 142 3.39 3.53 20.02
CA GLY A 142 4.74 2.98 19.84
C GLY A 142 5.76 3.97 19.23
N ASP A 143 5.35 5.15 18.76
CA ASP A 143 6.27 6.23 18.37
C ASP A 143 6.71 7.02 19.62
N THR A 144 7.53 6.39 20.45
CA THR A 144 7.91 6.90 21.77
C THR A 144 9.03 7.94 21.74
N HIS A 145 9.73 8.08 20.63
CA HIS A 145 10.90 8.95 20.50
C HIS A 145 10.66 10.23 19.69
N ARG A 146 9.47 10.41 19.12
CA ARG A 146 9.10 11.63 18.40
C ARG A 146 8.30 12.57 19.30
N PRO A 147 8.79 13.79 19.55
CA PRO A 147 8.04 14.79 20.32
C PRO A 147 6.65 15.01 19.70
N GLY A 148 5.62 15.02 20.53
CA GLY A 148 4.23 15.23 20.10
C GLY A 148 3.52 14.02 19.45
N ALA A 149 4.20 12.87 19.26
CA ALA A 149 3.58 11.71 18.62
C ALA A 149 2.51 11.06 19.51
N ILE A 150 2.81 10.92 20.79
CA ILE A 150 1.86 10.37 21.79
C ILE A 150 0.64 11.28 21.90
N GLU A 151 0.88 12.60 21.99
CA GLU A 151 -0.16 13.62 22.07
C GLU A 151 -1.03 13.62 20.83
N GLN A 152 -0.43 13.54 19.64
CA GLN A 152 -1.15 13.47 18.35
C GLN A 152 -2.09 12.25 18.30
N LEU A 153 -1.60 11.07 18.70
CA LEU A 153 -2.43 9.86 18.72
C LEU A 153 -3.52 9.97 19.77
N THR A 154 -3.22 10.58 20.93
CA THR A 154 -4.19 10.81 22.02
C THR A 154 -5.31 11.74 21.57
N GLU A 155 -4.99 12.85 20.89
CA GLU A 155 -5.99 13.78 20.34
C GLU A 155 -6.93 13.07 19.34
N HIS A 156 -6.39 12.24 18.46
CA HIS A 156 -7.23 11.43 17.57
C HIS A 156 -8.12 10.46 18.34
N ALA A 157 -7.58 9.84 19.38
CA ALA A 157 -8.30 8.87 20.19
C ALA A 157 -9.45 9.53 20.99
N GLU A 158 -9.23 10.69 21.57
CA GLU A 158 -10.25 11.47 22.26
C GLU A 158 -11.41 11.82 21.32
N ARG A 159 -11.09 12.34 20.13
CA ARG A 159 -12.11 12.64 19.10
C ARG A 159 -12.92 11.43 18.66
N LEU A 160 -12.32 10.24 18.70
CA LEU A 160 -12.95 8.98 18.29
C LEU A 160 -13.57 8.22 19.49
N GLY A 161 -13.38 8.68 20.72
CA GLY A 161 -13.83 7.98 21.93
C GLY A 161 -13.18 6.59 22.05
N MET A 162 -11.87 6.49 21.84
CA MET A 162 -11.10 5.25 22.04
C MET A 162 -9.96 5.46 23.04
N LYS A 163 -9.50 4.39 23.67
CA LYS A 163 -8.37 4.40 24.60
C LYS A 163 -7.04 4.36 23.85
N VAL A 164 -6.04 5.09 24.39
CA VAL A 164 -4.62 4.94 24.02
C VAL A 164 -3.87 4.34 25.20
N VAL A 165 -3.06 3.33 24.91
CA VAL A 165 -2.04 2.80 25.82
C VAL A 165 -0.72 3.45 25.44
N SER A 166 -0.11 4.14 26.38
CA SER A 166 1.16 4.85 26.20
C SER A 166 2.04 4.72 27.41
N GLN A 167 3.34 4.90 27.21
CA GLN A 167 4.32 5.05 28.29
C GLN A 167 5.01 6.41 28.15
N ARG A 168 5.97 6.69 29.05
CA ARG A 168 6.76 7.92 29.00
C ARG A 168 7.56 8.02 27.70
N TYR A 169 7.90 9.24 27.32
CA TYR A 169 8.84 9.52 26.22
C TYR A 169 10.13 8.69 26.38
N GLY A 170 10.61 8.12 25.28
CA GLY A 170 11.80 7.27 25.24
C GLY A 170 11.60 5.84 25.78
N ALA A 171 10.37 5.43 26.07
CA ALA A 171 10.09 4.06 26.46
C ALA A 171 10.33 3.07 25.28
N ASP A 172 10.50 1.80 25.61
CA ASP A 172 10.63 0.73 24.61
C ASP A 172 9.30 0.52 23.87
N ALA A 173 9.27 0.77 22.57
CA ALA A 173 8.10 0.62 21.74
C ALA A 173 7.50 -0.80 21.77
N ALA A 174 8.35 -1.83 21.91
CA ALA A 174 7.89 -3.21 22.04
C ALA A 174 7.16 -3.45 23.39
N ALA A 175 7.61 -2.80 24.46
CA ALA A 175 6.92 -2.84 25.74
C ALA A 175 5.55 -2.14 25.66
N VAL A 176 5.48 -0.97 24.99
CA VAL A 176 4.20 -0.26 24.79
C VAL A 176 3.21 -1.13 23.99
N GLY A 177 3.69 -1.77 22.93
CA GLY A 177 2.86 -2.71 22.15
C GLY A 177 2.37 -3.90 22.98
N ARG A 178 3.25 -4.45 23.83
CA ARG A 178 2.90 -5.54 24.76
C ARG A 178 1.87 -5.12 25.80
N ASP A 179 2.01 -3.94 26.38
CA ASP A 179 1.05 -3.37 27.32
C ASP A 179 -0.31 -3.14 26.63
N GLY A 180 -0.29 -2.66 25.38
CA GLY A 180 -1.49 -2.52 24.56
C GLY A 180 -2.23 -3.85 24.38
N TYR A 181 -1.48 -4.91 24.08
CA TYR A 181 -2.04 -6.27 23.96
C TYR A 181 -2.67 -6.75 25.28
N LEU A 182 -1.94 -6.61 26.40
CA LEU A 182 -2.44 -7.01 27.71
C LEU A 182 -3.69 -6.22 28.11
N TYR A 183 -3.71 -4.92 27.83
CA TYR A 183 -4.87 -4.08 28.04
C TYR A 183 -6.06 -4.55 27.20
N ALA A 184 -5.86 -4.75 25.89
CA ALA A 184 -6.92 -5.20 24.98
C ALA A 184 -7.53 -6.54 25.44
N LYS A 185 -6.68 -7.49 25.80
CA LYS A 185 -7.09 -8.80 26.30
C LYS A 185 -7.88 -8.70 27.62
N ALA A 186 -7.39 -7.92 28.59
CA ALA A 186 -8.03 -7.76 29.89
C ALA A 186 -9.39 -7.07 29.82
N HIS A 187 -9.61 -6.21 28.81
CA HIS A 187 -10.85 -5.44 28.63
C HIS A 187 -11.72 -5.98 27.48
N HIS A 188 -11.40 -7.15 26.93
CA HIS A 188 -12.13 -7.77 25.83
C HIS A 188 -12.30 -6.84 24.61
N VAL A 189 -11.24 -6.08 24.27
CA VAL A 189 -11.22 -5.21 23.10
C VAL A 189 -10.88 -6.04 21.85
N ASP A 190 -11.67 -5.89 20.79
CA ASP A 190 -11.54 -6.71 19.58
C ASP A 190 -10.24 -6.45 18.80
N VAL A 191 -9.80 -5.19 18.72
CA VAL A 191 -8.65 -4.79 17.88
C VAL A 191 -7.69 -3.87 18.63
N LEU A 192 -6.41 -4.20 18.55
CA LEU A 192 -5.30 -3.34 18.95
C LEU A 192 -4.61 -2.76 17.71
N LEU A 193 -4.52 -1.43 17.62
CA LEU A 193 -3.77 -0.72 16.59
C LEU A 193 -2.47 -0.16 17.18
N ILE A 194 -1.32 -0.55 16.64
CA ILE A 194 -0.02 -0.09 17.14
C ILE A 194 0.58 0.91 16.15
N ASP A 195 0.62 2.18 16.53
CA ASP A 195 1.34 3.23 15.79
C ASP A 195 2.82 3.16 16.12
N THR A 196 3.71 3.17 15.13
CA THR A 196 5.15 3.04 15.34
C THR A 196 5.92 4.27 14.87
N ALA A 197 7.16 4.39 15.36
CA ALA A 197 8.12 5.35 14.83
C ALA A 197 8.34 5.11 13.33
N GLY A 198 8.63 6.18 12.60
CA GLY A 198 8.85 6.12 11.15
C GLY A 198 10.15 6.79 10.74
N ARG A 199 11.22 6.62 11.48
CA ARG A 199 12.53 7.20 11.13
C ARG A 199 12.98 6.71 9.75
N MET A 200 13.94 7.38 9.13
CA MET A 200 14.36 7.04 7.76
C MET A 200 14.89 5.62 7.67
N GLN A 201 14.54 4.95 6.59
CA GLN A 201 14.86 3.56 6.26
C GLN A 201 16.35 3.20 6.28
N THR A 202 17.25 4.17 6.20
CA THR A 202 18.70 3.98 6.24
C THR A 202 19.25 3.74 7.66
N ASN A 203 18.40 3.86 8.69
CA ASN A 203 18.79 3.66 10.05
C ASN A 203 18.60 2.18 10.46
N GLN A 204 19.68 1.40 10.45
CA GLN A 204 19.65 -0.01 10.82
C GLN A 204 19.02 -0.22 12.21
N ASN A 205 19.28 0.69 13.16
CA ASN A 205 18.70 0.60 14.51
C ASN A 205 17.17 0.64 14.49
N LEU A 206 16.56 1.42 13.57
CA LEU A 206 15.11 1.43 13.44
C LEU A 206 14.57 0.11 12.90
N MET A 207 15.21 -0.46 11.88
CA MET A 207 14.78 -1.76 11.35
C MET A 207 14.87 -2.86 12.40
N GLU A 208 15.91 -2.83 13.24
CA GLU A 208 16.06 -3.73 14.38
C GLU A 208 14.99 -3.48 15.46
N GLU A 209 14.64 -2.22 15.73
CA GLU A 209 13.54 -1.85 16.63
C GLU A 209 12.19 -2.39 16.10
N MET A 210 11.90 -2.18 14.81
CA MET A 210 10.68 -2.71 14.20
C MET A 210 10.64 -4.24 14.23
N ALA A 211 11.74 -4.91 13.91
CA ALA A 211 11.84 -6.35 14.02
C ALA A 211 11.68 -6.84 15.49
N LYS A 212 12.15 -6.07 16.47
CA LYS A 212 11.92 -6.35 17.88
C LYS A 212 10.44 -6.25 18.24
N ILE A 213 9.74 -5.19 17.80
CA ILE A 213 8.30 -5.03 18.02
C ILE A 213 7.55 -6.24 17.44
N VAL A 214 7.83 -6.60 16.19
CA VAL A 214 7.22 -7.77 15.52
C VAL A 214 7.42 -9.04 16.34
N ARG A 215 8.63 -9.28 16.81
CA ARG A 215 8.97 -10.48 17.59
C ARG A 215 8.30 -10.54 18.97
N VAL A 216 8.20 -9.38 19.65
CA VAL A 216 7.65 -9.30 21.01
C VAL A 216 6.13 -9.30 21.03
N VAL A 217 5.52 -8.58 20.09
CA VAL A 217 4.06 -8.40 20.02
C VAL A 217 3.39 -9.49 19.21
N THR A 218 4.09 -10.08 18.23
CA THR A 218 3.54 -11.08 17.29
C THR A 218 2.23 -10.62 16.68
N PRO A 219 2.23 -9.50 15.90
CA PRO A 219 1.02 -8.94 15.33
C PRO A 219 0.35 -9.91 14.35
N ASP A 220 -0.98 -9.91 14.31
CA ASP A 220 -1.76 -10.70 13.35
C ASP A 220 -1.71 -10.14 11.95
N PHE A 221 -1.49 -8.83 11.86
CA PHE A 221 -1.41 -8.12 10.59
C PHE A 221 -0.44 -6.94 10.67
N LYS A 222 0.42 -6.85 9.68
CA LYS A 222 1.38 -5.76 9.53
C LYS A 222 1.03 -4.95 8.30
N VAL A 223 0.77 -3.66 8.48
CA VAL A 223 0.39 -2.73 7.41
C VAL A 223 1.55 -1.79 7.12
N PHE A 224 2.02 -1.77 5.89
CA PHE A 224 2.95 -0.75 5.43
C PHE A 224 2.17 0.47 4.92
N VAL A 225 2.43 1.64 5.50
CA VAL A 225 1.82 2.91 5.13
C VAL A 225 2.80 3.70 4.28
N ALA A 226 2.52 3.79 2.99
CA ALA A 226 3.31 4.49 2.00
C ALA A 226 2.67 5.83 1.63
N ASP A 227 3.50 6.83 1.39
CA ASP A 227 3.10 8.10 0.81
C ASP A 227 3.18 8.00 -0.72
N SER A 228 2.06 8.13 -1.42
CA SER A 228 2.02 8.01 -2.88
C SER A 228 2.81 9.11 -3.59
N LEU A 229 3.08 10.24 -2.92
CA LEU A 229 3.82 11.36 -3.50
C LEU A 229 5.35 11.16 -3.50
N THR A 230 5.86 10.13 -2.82
CA THR A 230 7.31 9.89 -2.72
C THR A 230 7.89 9.11 -3.91
N GLY A 231 7.05 8.69 -4.86
CA GLY A 231 7.50 8.05 -6.10
C GLY A 231 8.37 6.82 -5.84
N ASN A 232 9.55 6.76 -6.49
CA ASN A 232 10.46 5.63 -6.38
C ASN A 232 11.00 5.38 -4.97
N ASP A 233 11.08 6.42 -4.13
CA ASP A 233 11.50 6.25 -2.72
C ASP A 233 10.51 5.37 -1.95
N ALA A 234 9.20 5.43 -2.27
CA ALA A 234 8.20 4.57 -1.66
C ALA A 234 8.45 3.08 -1.94
N VAL A 235 8.96 2.76 -3.14
CA VAL A 235 9.31 1.39 -3.53
C VAL A 235 10.49 0.88 -2.71
N SER A 236 11.59 1.64 -2.68
CA SER A 236 12.78 1.29 -1.90
C SER A 236 12.47 1.11 -0.42
N GLN A 237 11.59 1.96 0.13
CA GLN A 237 11.09 1.84 1.50
C GLN A 237 10.29 0.56 1.69
N ALA A 238 9.35 0.26 0.79
CA ALA A 238 8.53 -0.93 0.87
C ALA A 238 9.37 -2.21 0.84
N GLU A 239 10.35 -2.29 -0.06
CA GLU A 239 11.27 -3.42 -0.15
C GLU A 239 12.08 -3.61 1.15
N LEU A 240 12.60 -2.50 1.70
CA LEU A 240 13.38 -2.54 2.94
C LEU A 240 12.54 -3.01 4.13
N PHE A 241 11.34 -2.43 4.33
CA PHE A 241 10.44 -2.86 5.38
C PHE A 241 9.99 -4.31 5.19
N ASN A 242 9.71 -4.74 3.95
CA ASN A 242 9.35 -6.12 3.67
C ASN A 242 10.47 -7.10 4.02
N LYS A 243 11.73 -6.73 3.73
CA LYS A 243 12.91 -7.54 4.06
C LYS A 243 13.10 -7.73 5.56
N TYR A 244 12.93 -6.68 6.38
CA TYR A 244 13.23 -6.72 7.81
C TYR A 244 12.07 -7.17 8.69
N THR A 245 10.85 -6.79 8.34
CA THR A 245 9.66 -7.03 9.17
C THR A 245 8.65 -7.94 8.49
N GLY A 246 8.64 -7.98 7.15
CA GLY A 246 7.61 -8.59 6.35
C GLY A 246 6.24 -7.97 6.66
N PHE A 247 5.62 -7.27 5.73
CA PHE A 247 4.25 -6.77 5.93
C PHE A 247 3.25 -7.59 5.11
N ASP A 248 1.97 -7.47 5.45
CA ASP A 248 0.90 -8.30 4.91
C ASP A 248 0.02 -7.54 3.90
N GLY A 249 0.07 -6.19 3.92
CA GLY A 249 -0.64 -5.33 2.99
C GLY A 249 -0.18 -3.88 3.09
N VAL A 250 -0.61 -3.07 2.13
CA VAL A 250 -0.19 -1.68 1.93
C VAL A 250 -1.39 -0.75 2.05
N ILE A 251 -1.17 0.42 2.64
CA ILE A 251 -2.10 1.55 2.56
C ILE A 251 -1.35 2.70 1.89
N LEU A 252 -1.87 3.18 0.77
CA LEU A 252 -1.34 4.37 0.09
C LEU A 252 -2.05 5.61 0.61
N THR A 253 -1.29 6.53 1.17
CA THR A 253 -1.80 7.82 1.64
C THR A 253 -1.60 8.91 0.60
N LYS A 254 -2.33 10.02 0.74
CA LYS A 254 -2.27 11.20 -0.13
C LYS A 254 -2.58 10.90 -1.61
N ALA A 255 -3.31 9.83 -1.86
CA ALA A 255 -3.67 9.41 -3.22
C ALA A 255 -4.57 10.42 -3.94
N ASP A 256 -5.27 11.29 -3.20
CA ASP A 256 -6.03 12.42 -3.72
C ASP A 256 -5.15 13.50 -4.37
N ALA A 257 -3.93 13.68 -3.87
CA ALA A 257 -2.95 14.62 -4.40
C ALA A 257 -2.00 14.00 -5.44
N ASP A 258 -2.02 12.68 -5.58
CA ASP A 258 -1.17 11.96 -6.53
C ASP A 258 -1.75 12.00 -7.95
N ALA A 259 -1.14 12.82 -8.80
CA ALA A 259 -1.47 12.89 -10.22
C ALA A 259 -0.73 11.82 -11.06
N LYS A 260 0.37 11.26 -10.55
CA LYS A 260 1.24 10.33 -11.27
C LYS A 260 0.78 8.88 -11.13
N GLY A 261 0.71 8.35 -9.92
CA GLY A 261 0.11 7.05 -9.61
C GLY A 261 1.01 5.84 -9.73
N GLY A 262 2.24 5.99 -10.22
CA GLY A 262 3.13 4.87 -10.48
C GLY A 262 3.70 4.19 -9.24
N ALA A 263 3.82 4.92 -8.11
CA ALA A 263 4.36 4.38 -6.87
C ALA A 263 3.58 3.15 -6.37
N GLY A 264 2.24 3.20 -6.42
CA GLY A 264 1.38 2.10 -5.99
C GLY A 264 1.59 0.82 -6.81
N LEU A 265 1.64 0.95 -8.14
CA LEU A 265 1.92 -0.17 -9.05
C LEU A 265 3.30 -0.77 -8.77
N SER A 266 4.31 0.08 -8.59
CA SER A 266 5.67 -0.37 -8.31
C SER A 266 5.80 -1.10 -6.98
N ILE A 267 5.14 -0.62 -5.91
CA ILE A 267 5.14 -1.30 -4.61
C ILE A 267 4.51 -2.69 -4.72
N VAL A 268 3.36 -2.80 -5.40
CA VAL A 268 2.68 -4.09 -5.59
C VAL A 268 3.56 -5.05 -6.38
N TYR A 269 4.17 -4.56 -7.47
CA TYR A 269 5.05 -5.37 -8.32
C TYR A 269 6.25 -5.91 -7.54
N SER A 270 7.00 -5.02 -6.87
CA SER A 270 8.24 -5.38 -6.17
C SER A 270 8.02 -6.23 -4.91
N THR A 271 6.92 -6.01 -4.19
CA THR A 271 6.71 -6.67 -2.89
C THR A 271 5.76 -7.85 -2.93
N HIS A 272 4.96 -7.97 -3.99
CA HIS A 272 3.85 -8.92 -4.10
C HIS A 272 2.90 -8.84 -2.90
N LYS A 273 2.62 -7.61 -2.43
CA LYS A 273 1.67 -7.36 -1.33
C LYS A 273 0.50 -6.52 -1.80
N PRO A 274 -0.74 -6.86 -1.38
CA PRO A 274 -1.92 -6.15 -1.83
C PRO A 274 -2.02 -4.75 -1.23
N ILE A 275 -2.54 -3.80 -2.04
CA ILE A 275 -3.03 -2.54 -1.51
C ILE A 275 -4.41 -2.82 -0.89
N LEU A 276 -4.60 -2.40 0.35
CA LEU A 276 -5.85 -2.56 1.09
C LEU A 276 -6.76 -1.34 0.97
N PHE A 277 -6.15 -0.17 1.14
CA PHE A 277 -6.87 1.10 1.16
C PHE A 277 -6.07 2.23 0.53
N LEU A 278 -6.80 3.25 0.07
CA LEU A 278 -6.29 4.54 -0.37
C LEU A 278 -6.73 5.64 0.60
N GLY A 279 -5.78 6.45 1.07
CA GLY A 279 -6.03 7.68 1.80
C GLY A 279 -6.32 8.82 0.82
N MET A 280 -7.58 9.28 0.81
CA MET A 280 -8.14 10.20 -0.18
C MET A 280 -8.39 11.60 0.39
N GLY A 281 -7.65 12.03 1.41
CA GLY A 281 -7.82 13.32 2.07
C GLY A 281 -7.47 13.24 3.55
N GLN A 282 -7.81 14.25 4.33
CA GLN A 282 -7.45 14.36 5.75
C GLN A 282 -8.54 13.90 6.72
N GLY A 283 -9.79 13.85 6.29
CA GLY A 283 -10.92 13.45 7.13
C GLY A 283 -10.89 11.96 7.49
N TYR A 284 -11.51 11.60 8.61
CA TYR A 284 -11.57 10.20 9.05
C TYR A 284 -12.32 9.27 8.10
N LYS A 285 -13.18 9.80 7.24
CA LYS A 285 -13.90 9.04 6.19
C LYS A 285 -13.12 8.90 4.88
N ASP A 286 -11.95 9.54 4.79
CA ASP A 286 -11.13 9.56 3.58
C ASP A 286 -10.15 8.40 3.55
N LEU A 287 -10.59 7.20 3.93
CA LEU A 287 -9.93 5.94 3.73
C LEU A 287 -10.85 5.05 2.91
N LYS A 288 -10.48 4.76 1.67
CA LYS A 288 -11.31 4.00 0.72
C LYS A 288 -10.69 2.63 0.48
N PRO A 289 -11.49 1.55 0.44
CA PRO A 289 -10.99 0.26 -0.01
C PRO A 289 -10.40 0.39 -1.42
N PHE A 290 -9.31 -0.32 -1.65
CA PHE A 290 -8.72 -0.43 -2.99
C PHE A 290 -9.29 -1.66 -3.69
N ASP A 291 -9.71 -1.48 -4.94
CA ASP A 291 -10.13 -2.56 -5.81
C ASP A 291 -9.23 -2.62 -7.04
N PRO A 292 -8.43 -3.70 -7.21
CA PRO A 292 -7.51 -3.84 -8.34
C PRO A 292 -8.20 -3.77 -9.69
N GLN A 293 -9.39 -4.37 -9.83
CA GLN A 293 -10.09 -4.39 -11.10
C GLN A 293 -10.55 -2.99 -11.52
N THR A 294 -11.18 -2.26 -10.60
CA THR A 294 -11.54 -0.84 -10.81
C THR A 294 -10.32 0.02 -11.16
N PHE A 295 -9.18 -0.24 -10.50
CA PHE A 295 -7.94 0.48 -10.81
C PHE A 295 -7.45 0.18 -12.23
N ILE A 296 -7.34 -1.09 -12.63
CA ILE A 296 -6.94 -1.50 -13.99
C ILE A 296 -7.89 -0.92 -15.04
N ASP A 297 -9.19 -1.01 -14.80
CA ASP A 297 -10.20 -0.46 -15.71
C ASP A 297 -10.00 1.06 -15.87
N SER A 298 -9.76 1.79 -14.76
CA SER A 298 -9.53 3.23 -14.79
C SER A 298 -8.26 3.65 -15.56
N LEU A 299 -7.26 2.77 -15.66
CA LEU A 299 -6.04 3.02 -16.44
C LEU A 299 -6.24 2.78 -17.94
N LEU A 300 -7.14 1.87 -18.30
CA LEU A 300 -7.33 1.39 -19.67
C LEU A 300 -8.60 1.90 -20.34
N GLU A 301 -9.54 2.47 -19.60
CA GLU A 301 -10.75 3.10 -20.17
C GLU A 301 -10.43 4.49 -20.71
N ASN A 302 -11.00 4.79 -21.90
CA ASN A 302 -10.89 6.08 -22.58
C ASN A 302 -11.74 7.16 -21.92
#